data_1e6b91a5695fa113bc4318b722d60c8a
#
_entry.id   1e6b91a5695fa113bc4318b722d60c8a
#
_cell.length_a   1.000
_cell.length_b   1.000
_cell.length_c   1.000
_cell.angle_alpha   90.00
_cell.angle_beta   90.00
_cell.angle_gamma   90.00
#
_symmetry.space_group_name_H-M   'P 1'
#
loop_
_entity.id
_entity.type
_entity.pdbx_description
1 polymer ?
#
loop_
_entity_poly.entity_id
_entity_poly.type
_entity_poly.pdbx_seq_one_letter_code
_entity_poly.pdbx_strand_id
1 'polypeptide(L)'
;MIYLVSSNQELFDDSDYRHISAEESLEIMSSWTLVEFDTETEGRDPHIDKLLCAQFGNKTADIQIVVDCVTTDIRLYKDVLESKLVIGQNLKFDLQFLYNYGIVPLNVYDTMFV
;
A
#
# COMPACT_ATOMS: atom_id res chain seq x y z
N MET A 1 -10.95 -7.88 -8.29
CA MET A 1 -9.78 -7.71 -9.18
C MET A 1 -8.55 -7.38 -8.36
N ILE A 2 -7.49 -8.13 -8.56
CA ILE A 2 -6.21 -7.90 -7.88
C ILE A 2 -5.21 -7.44 -8.91
N TYR A 3 -4.61 -6.28 -8.67
CA TYR A 3 -3.52 -5.73 -9.49
C TYR A 3 -2.21 -5.85 -8.72
N LEU A 4 -1.14 -6.15 -9.45
CA LEU A 4 0.19 -6.26 -8.88
C LEU A 4 1.13 -5.26 -9.56
N VAL A 5 1.84 -4.48 -8.75
CA VAL A 5 2.88 -3.56 -9.18
C VAL A 5 4.22 -4.13 -8.73
N SER A 6 4.98 -4.65 -9.68
CA SER A 6 6.29 -5.24 -9.42
C SER A 6 7.10 -5.28 -10.71
N SER A 7 8.39 -5.06 -10.64
CA SER A 7 9.28 -5.27 -11.78
C SER A 7 9.72 -6.74 -11.90
N ASN A 8 9.42 -7.57 -10.90
CA ASN A 8 9.70 -9.00 -10.93
C ASN A 8 8.43 -9.80 -11.27
N GLN A 9 8.09 -9.83 -12.55
CA GLN A 9 6.85 -10.46 -13.03
C GLN A 9 6.90 -11.99 -12.97
N GLU A 10 8.06 -12.61 -12.98
CA GLU A 10 8.19 -14.06 -12.95
C GLU A 10 7.74 -14.68 -11.63
N LEU A 11 7.91 -13.98 -10.52
CA LEU A 11 7.52 -14.48 -9.20
C LEU A 11 6.00 -14.53 -9.00
N PHE A 12 5.27 -13.81 -9.82
CA PHE A 12 3.84 -13.59 -9.62
C PHE A 12 3.03 -13.92 -10.88
N ASP A 13 3.46 -14.94 -11.60
CA ASP A 13 2.74 -15.41 -12.77
C ASP A 13 1.54 -16.26 -12.33
N ASP A 14 0.48 -15.57 -11.95
CA ASP A 14 -0.78 -16.17 -11.53
C ASP A 14 -1.92 -15.55 -12.30
N SER A 15 -2.85 -16.38 -12.79
CA SER A 15 -4.02 -15.94 -13.52
C SER A 15 -4.97 -15.06 -12.68
N ASP A 16 -4.85 -15.12 -11.35
CA ASP A 16 -5.68 -14.32 -10.43
C ASP A 16 -5.18 -12.88 -10.27
N TYR A 17 -3.98 -12.59 -10.76
CA TYR A 17 -3.37 -11.27 -10.67
C TYR A 17 -3.19 -10.67 -12.05
N ARG A 18 -3.36 -9.35 -12.11
CA ARG A 18 -3.04 -8.60 -13.31
C ARG A 18 -1.91 -7.62 -13.01
N HIS A 19 -0.82 -7.72 -13.78
CA HIS A 19 0.30 -6.80 -13.67
C HIS A 19 -0.04 -5.44 -14.28
N ILE A 20 0.25 -4.37 -13.53
CA ILE A 20 0.12 -3.00 -13.99
C ILE A 20 1.37 -2.21 -13.58
N SER A 21 1.58 -1.06 -14.22
CA SER A 21 2.64 -0.14 -13.82
C SER A 21 2.27 0.64 -12.56
N ALA A 22 3.26 1.25 -11.91
CA ALA A 22 3.01 2.15 -10.78
C ALA A 22 2.12 3.33 -11.23
N GLU A 23 2.37 3.88 -12.42
CA GLU A 23 1.57 4.98 -12.96
C GLU A 23 0.11 4.58 -13.15
N GLU A 24 -0.14 3.39 -13.70
CA GLU A 24 -1.51 2.87 -13.85
C GLU A 24 -2.20 2.70 -12.51
N SER A 25 -1.48 2.21 -11.49
CA SER A 25 -2.04 2.05 -10.15
C SER A 25 -2.42 3.39 -9.53
N LEU A 26 -1.57 4.40 -9.69
CA LEU A 26 -1.86 5.75 -9.20
C LEU A 26 -3.06 6.36 -9.90
N GLU A 27 -3.21 6.12 -11.19
CA GLU A 27 -4.37 6.57 -11.95
C GLU A 27 -5.66 5.92 -11.46
N ILE A 28 -5.64 4.61 -11.20
CA ILE A 28 -6.79 3.90 -10.64
C ILE A 28 -7.18 4.50 -9.29
N MET A 29 -6.22 4.76 -8.42
CA MET A 29 -6.47 5.29 -7.08
C MET A 29 -6.83 6.78 -7.08
N SER A 30 -6.61 7.49 -8.16
CA SER A 30 -6.84 8.95 -8.20
C SER A 30 -8.26 9.36 -7.89
N SER A 31 -9.24 8.52 -8.23
CA SER A 31 -10.67 8.78 -7.98
C SER A 31 -11.14 8.31 -6.61
N TRP A 32 -10.32 7.58 -5.87
CA TRP A 32 -10.70 7.08 -4.55
C TRP A 32 -10.66 8.20 -3.52
N THR A 33 -11.63 8.19 -2.59
CA THR A 33 -11.64 9.11 -1.46
C THR A 33 -10.94 8.53 -0.23
N LEU A 34 -10.87 7.20 -0.18
CA LEU A 34 -10.20 6.49 0.90
C LEU A 34 -9.43 5.29 0.35
N VAL A 35 -8.46 4.84 1.12
CA VAL A 35 -7.73 3.60 0.85
C VAL A 35 -7.74 2.73 2.11
N GLU A 36 -8.05 1.45 1.94
CA GLU A 36 -7.79 0.45 2.97
C GLU A 36 -6.34 0.01 2.80
N PHE A 37 -5.54 0.16 3.84
CA PHE A 37 -4.10 0.02 3.75
C PHE A 37 -3.58 -1.04 4.70
N ASP A 38 -2.65 -1.85 4.21
CA ASP A 38 -1.95 -2.87 4.99
C ASP A 38 -0.55 -3.06 4.44
N THR A 39 0.36 -3.55 5.26
CA THR A 39 1.75 -3.80 4.86
C THR A 39 2.21 -5.18 5.28
N GLU A 40 3.21 -5.69 4.55
CA GLU A 40 4.02 -6.82 4.95
C GLU A 40 5.47 -6.35 5.09
N THR A 41 6.13 -6.74 6.16
CA THR A 41 7.48 -6.29 6.50
C THR A 41 8.38 -7.48 6.82
N GLU A 42 9.71 -7.28 6.76
CA GLU A 42 10.68 -8.31 7.15
C GLU A 42 10.57 -8.70 8.62
N GLY A 43 10.23 -7.72 9.47
CA GLY A 43 10.11 -7.89 10.90
C GLY A 43 9.33 -6.72 11.48
N ARG A 44 9.41 -6.54 12.80
CA ARG A 44 8.58 -5.58 13.52
C ARG A 44 9.27 -4.26 13.85
N ASP A 45 10.58 -4.16 13.61
CA ASP A 45 11.35 -2.98 13.96
C ASP A 45 11.46 -2.04 12.75
N PRO A 46 10.74 -0.91 12.74
CA PRO A 46 10.79 0.03 11.62
C PRO A 46 12.15 0.68 11.42
N HIS A 47 13.05 0.60 12.41
CA HIS A 47 14.38 1.18 12.30
C HIS A 47 15.36 0.31 11.52
N ILE A 48 15.15 -1.01 11.48
CA ILE A 48 16.07 -1.95 10.84
C ILE A 48 15.41 -2.86 9.80
N ASP A 49 14.10 -3.10 9.91
CA ASP A 49 13.40 -4.00 9.01
C ASP A 49 12.83 -3.23 7.82
N LYS A 50 12.77 -3.89 6.67
CA LYS A 50 12.31 -3.29 5.43
C LYS A 50 10.83 -3.56 5.20
N LEU A 51 10.20 -2.63 4.51
CA LEU A 51 8.86 -2.81 3.97
C LEU A 51 8.95 -3.71 2.73
N LEU A 52 8.22 -4.83 2.74
CA LEU A 52 8.25 -5.80 1.63
C LEU A 52 7.10 -5.57 0.66
N CYS A 53 5.91 -5.24 1.17
CA CYS A 53 4.70 -5.17 0.39
C CYS A 53 3.75 -4.14 1.00
N ALA A 54 3.05 -3.40 0.16
CA ALA A 54 1.98 -2.51 0.56
C ALA A 54 0.71 -2.88 -0.21
N GLN A 55 -0.43 -2.90 0.46
CA GLN A 55 -1.71 -3.26 -0.13
C GLN A 55 -2.69 -2.10 0.00
N PHE A 56 -3.33 -1.77 -1.11
CA PHE A 56 -4.32 -0.69 -1.20
C PHE A 56 -5.64 -1.26 -1.70
N GLY A 57 -6.70 -1.09 -0.92
CA GLY A 57 -8.04 -1.51 -1.31
C GLY A 57 -8.98 -0.31 -1.42
N ASN A 58 -9.97 -0.40 -2.32
CA ASN A 58 -10.98 0.64 -2.43
C ASN A 58 -12.11 0.42 -1.41
N LYS A 59 -13.02 1.37 -1.34
CA LYS A 59 -14.13 1.39 -0.35
C LYS A 59 -14.97 0.12 -0.37
N THR A 60 -15.20 -0.45 -1.54
CA THR A 60 -16.05 -1.64 -1.71
C THR A 60 -15.25 -2.94 -1.70
N ALA A 61 -13.92 -2.86 -1.58
CA ALA A 61 -12.99 -3.99 -1.58
C ALA A 61 -13.03 -4.86 -2.86
N ASP A 62 -13.57 -4.34 -3.96
CA ASP A 62 -13.59 -5.04 -5.24
C ASP A 62 -12.30 -4.83 -6.04
N ILE A 63 -11.49 -3.84 -5.68
CA ILE A 63 -10.18 -3.59 -6.27
C ILE A 63 -9.13 -3.63 -5.16
N GLN A 64 -8.12 -4.46 -5.37
CA GLN A 64 -6.95 -4.56 -4.50
C GLN A 64 -5.71 -4.30 -5.34
N ILE A 65 -4.83 -3.43 -4.87
CA ILE A 65 -3.54 -3.16 -5.50
C ILE A 65 -2.45 -3.57 -4.53
N VAL A 66 -1.62 -4.50 -4.96
CA VAL A 66 -0.49 -5.01 -4.18
C VAL A 66 0.78 -4.44 -4.79
N VAL A 67 1.52 -3.70 -4.01
CA VAL A 67 2.78 -3.07 -4.45
C VAL A 67 3.95 -3.84 -3.83
N ASP A 68 4.79 -4.40 -4.70
CA ASP A 68 6.03 -5.03 -4.30
C ASP A 68 7.06 -3.95 -3.98
N CYS A 69 7.28 -3.71 -2.68
CA CYS A 69 8.17 -2.65 -2.21
C CYS A 69 9.66 -3.00 -2.31
N VAL A 70 9.99 -4.24 -2.66
CA VAL A 70 11.37 -4.64 -2.96
C VAL A 70 11.81 -4.05 -4.29
N THR A 71 10.91 -4.03 -5.28
CA THR A 71 11.21 -3.57 -6.64
C THR A 71 10.62 -2.18 -6.96
N THR A 72 9.64 -1.73 -6.18
CA THR A 72 8.93 -0.47 -6.39
C THR A 72 9.08 0.43 -5.17
N ASP A 73 9.44 1.68 -5.38
CA ASP A 73 9.61 2.64 -4.29
C ASP A 73 8.24 3.07 -3.75
N ILE A 74 7.97 2.79 -2.47
CA ILE A 74 6.71 3.17 -1.81
C ILE A 74 6.51 4.70 -1.82
N ARG A 75 7.57 5.49 -1.93
CA ARG A 75 7.45 6.96 -1.97
C ARG A 75 6.67 7.47 -3.18
N LEU A 76 6.52 6.67 -4.23
CA LEU A 76 5.64 6.99 -5.35
C LEU A 76 4.18 7.16 -4.92
N TYR A 77 3.80 6.54 -3.81
CA TYR A 77 2.43 6.56 -3.26
C TYR A 77 2.24 7.58 -2.14
N LYS A 78 3.23 8.44 -1.92
CA LYS A 78 3.20 9.46 -0.85
C LYS A 78 1.96 10.35 -0.96
N ASP A 79 1.67 10.87 -2.14
CA ASP A 79 0.54 11.78 -2.33
C ASP A 79 -0.80 11.08 -2.07
N VAL A 80 -0.95 9.83 -2.48
CA VAL A 80 -2.15 9.03 -2.20
C VAL A 80 -2.34 8.88 -0.70
N LEU A 81 -1.28 8.46 0.00
CA LEU A 81 -1.34 8.17 1.44
C LEU A 81 -1.51 9.44 2.28
N GLU A 82 -1.00 10.58 1.82
CA GLU A 82 -1.11 11.83 2.57
C GLU A 82 -2.40 12.61 2.27
N SER A 83 -3.01 12.41 1.10
CA SER A 83 -4.19 13.17 0.69
C SER A 83 -5.52 12.48 0.96
N LYS A 84 -5.53 11.14 1.05
CA LYS A 84 -6.76 10.36 1.21
C LYS A 84 -6.94 9.90 2.65
N LEU A 85 -8.17 9.51 2.99
CA LEU A 85 -8.42 8.85 4.26
C LEU A 85 -7.81 7.44 4.22
N VAL A 86 -6.90 7.14 5.15
CA VAL A 86 -6.25 5.85 5.25
C VAL A 86 -6.93 5.05 6.36
N ILE A 87 -7.49 3.91 5.99
CA ILE A 87 -8.20 3.02 6.90
C ILE A 87 -7.43 1.71 7.00
N GLY A 88 -7.33 1.17 8.19
CA GLY A 88 -6.70 -0.12 8.39
C GLY A 88 -6.83 -0.61 9.81
N GLN A 89 -6.27 -1.78 10.06
CA GLN A 89 -6.22 -2.42 11.37
C GLN A 89 -4.79 -2.34 11.90
N ASN A 90 -4.62 -1.85 13.13
CA ASN A 90 -3.31 -1.64 13.75
C ASN A 90 -2.41 -0.73 12.90
N LEU A 91 -2.96 0.39 12.46
CA LEU A 91 -2.24 1.32 11.58
C LEU A 91 -0.99 1.92 12.22
N LYS A 92 -0.92 1.98 13.55
CA LYS A 92 0.26 2.50 14.23
C LYS A 92 1.53 1.76 13.79
N PHE A 93 1.44 0.45 13.61
CA PHE A 93 2.55 -0.36 13.11
C PHE A 93 2.94 0.04 11.68
N ASP A 94 1.96 0.11 10.78
CA ASP A 94 2.19 0.47 9.37
C ASP A 94 2.72 1.90 9.23
N LEU A 95 2.18 2.83 10.02
CA LEU A 95 2.59 4.23 9.98
C LEU A 95 4.05 4.41 10.37
N GLN A 96 4.56 3.64 11.33
CA GLN A 96 5.96 3.72 11.74
C GLN A 96 6.91 3.35 10.59
N PHE A 97 6.54 2.37 9.77
CA PHE A 97 7.30 2.03 8.57
C PHE A 97 7.23 3.15 7.53
N LEU A 98 6.05 3.71 7.30
CA LEU A 98 5.87 4.80 6.34
C LEU A 98 6.67 6.05 6.73
N TYR A 99 6.79 6.35 8.01
CA TYR A 99 7.57 7.51 8.48
C TYR A 99 9.03 7.43 8.05
N ASN A 100 9.60 6.23 7.99
CA ASN A 100 10.97 6.04 7.54
C ASN A 100 11.17 6.40 6.06
N TYR A 101 10.10 6.41 5.28
CA TYR A 101 10.11 6.80 3.88
C TYR A 101 9.65 8.24 3.66
N GLY A 102 9.47 8.99 4.75
CA GLY A 102 9.00 10.37 4.68
C GLY A 102 7.53 10.51 4.34
N ILE A 103 6.72 9.48 4.58
CA ILE A 103 5.29 9.48 4.31
C ILE A 103 4.54 9.61 5.63
N VAL A 104 3.74 10.67 5.76
CA VAL A 104 2.99 10.99 6.98
C VAL A 104 1.50 11.16 6.62
N PRO A 105 0.70 10.07 6.64
CA PRO A 105 -0.73 10.18 6.42
C PRO A 105 -1.37 11.14 7.42
N LEU A 106 -2.20 12.06 6.92
CA LEU A 106 -2.81 13.11 7.72
C LEU A 106 -4.18 12.73 8.25
N ASN A 107 -4.90 11.87 7.51
CA ASN A 107 -6.23 11.40 7.89
C ASN A 107 -6.19 9.88 8.00
N VAL A 108 -6.28 9.37 9.22
CA VAL A 108 -6.22 7.93 9.47
C VAL A 108 -7.39 7.49 10.33
N TYR A 109 -7.87 6.27 10.08
CA TYR A 109 -8.90 5.63 10.87
C TYR A 109 -8.48 4.18 11.15
N ASP A 110 -8.19 3.88 12.41
CA ASP A 110 -7.77 2.54 12.81
C ASP A 110 -8.98 1.77 13.35
N THR A 111 -9.33 0.68 12.66
CA THR A 111 -10.50 -0.12 13.02
C THR A 111 -10.33 -0.89 14.33
N MET A 112 -9.11 -1.02 14.85
CA MET A 112 -8.89 -1.65 16.16
C MET A 112 -9.42 -0.82 17.32
N PHE A 113 -9.60 0.49 17.13
CA PHE A 113 -9.97 1.41 18.22
C PHE A 113 -11.39 1.95 18.07
N VAL A 114 -12.24 1.23 17.39
CA VAL A 114 -13.65 1.59 17.20
C VAL A 114 -14.51 1.03 18.34
#